data_086c00ecb10c366364c4fba96b65f682
#
_entry.id   086c00ecb10c366364c4fba96b65f682
#
_cell.length_a   1.000
_cell.length_b   1.000
_cell.length_c   1.000
_cell.angle_alpha   90.00
_cell.angle_beta   90.00
_cell.angle_gamma   90.00
#
_symmetry.space_group_name_H-M   'P 1'
#
loop_
_entity.id
_entity.type
_entity.pdbx_description
1 polymer ?
#
loop_
_entity_poly.entity_id
_entity_poly.type
_entity_poly.pdbx_seq_one_letter_code
_entity_poly.pdbx_strand_id
1 'polypeptide(L)'
;MSTDRYLSPRGSSQGGFKKPSANQNLSLEGRPPRSPEIKVAGLSAVSALFKAAPDRVLRLFYDDKHRVEVGDFCALMARTRKPYRKVEGEELARIAGTVLHGGVVAIAEPKAETHLTLEGLCRLAVKERVLFLLDGVGNPHNVGAIARSLAFFGWRSLILSDHPGQAGLSDAAYRVAEGGLDHLEIYRVKELRRLLMAVKPGIEVIGTALGGDPLSLDRLAQDPVPKIILLGHEETGLSKGILDVCDLRLTLPGSGALQSLNVSATAAILAYGLQGST
;
A
#
# COMPACT_ATOMS: atom_id res chain seq x y z
N MET A 1 -70.78 -37.65 41.69
CA MET A 1 -71.32 -37.08 42.94
C MET A 1 -70.76 -35.70 43.10
N SER A 2 -71.60 -34.80 42.89
CA SER A 2 -71.97 -33.54 43.57
C SER A 2 -70.98 -32.40 43.34
N THR A 3 -71.36 -31.47 42.52
CA THR A 3 -72.04 -30.18 42.72
C THR A 3 -71.36 -29.32 43.79
N ASP A 4 -70.91 -28.11 43.51
CA ASP A 4 -71.80 -26.93 43.45
C ASP A 4 -71.10 -25.65 42.93
N ARG A 5 -71.90 -24.89 42.27
CA ARG A 5 -71.75 -23.50 41.80
C ARG A 5 -71.56 -22.55 42.99
N TYR A 6 -70.93 -21.40 42.78
CA TYR A 6 -71.58 -20.09 43.03
C TYR A 6 -70.67 -18.89 42.62
N LEU A 7 -71.12 -18.10 41.66
CA LEU A 7 -71.30 -16.63 41.58
C LEU A 7 -70.14 -15.69 41.81
N SER A 8 -69.88 -14.91 40.74
CA SER A 8 -69.21 -13.60 40.75
C SER A 8 -69.92 -12.54 41.61
N PRO A 9 -69.23 -11.44 41.99
CA PRO A 9 -69.57 -10.14 41.40
C PRO A 9 -68.35 -9.24 41.02
N ARG A 10 -68.56 -8.60 39.91
CA ARG A 10 -68.26 -7.23 39.45
C ARG A 10 -67.28 -6.34 40.23
N GLY A 11 -66.23 -5.88 39.49
CA GLY A 11 -66.01 -4.47 39.21
C GLY A 11 -65.03 -3.73 40.10
N SER A 12 -63.92 -3.35 39.58
CA SER A 12 -63.38 -2.00 39.72
C SER A 12 -62.20 -1.77 38.69
N SER A 13 -62.41 -0.72 37.96
CA SER A 13 -61.43 -0.12 37.01
C SER A 13 -60.17 0.34 37.73
N GLN A 14 -59.04 -0.08 37.32
CA GLN A 14 -57.78 0.65 37.57
C GLN A 14 -56.94 0.72 36.32
N GLY A 15 -56.64 1.97 35.92
CA GLY A 15 -55.94 2.36 34.77
C GLY A 15 -54.50 1.78 34.72
N GLY A 16 -54.23 1.01 33.68
CA GLY A 16 -52.88 0.54 33.38
C GLY A 16 -52.03 1.67 32.80
N PHE A 17 -51.08 2.15 33.59
CA PHE A 17 -49.98 2.96 33.07
C PHE A 17 -49.23 2.15 32.03
N LYS A 18 -49.33 2.51 30.75
CA LYS A 18 -48.47 2.05 29.69
C LYS A 18 -47.08 2.61 29.94
N LYS A 19 -46.10 1.77 30.26
CA LYS A 19 -44.70 2.11 30.20
C LYS A 19 -44.34 2.47 28.74
N PRO A 20 -43.63 3.59 28.49
CA PRO A 20 -43.13 3.87 27.16
C PRO A 20 -42.07 2.84 26.80
N SER A 21 -42.20 2.18 25.66
CA SER A 21 -41.20 1.31 25.06
C SER A 21 -39.98 2.15 24.65
N ALA A 22 -38.93 2.10 25.47
CA ALA A 22 -37.66 2.61 25.12
C ALA A 22 -37.00 1.64 24.15
N ASN A 23 -37.11 1.87 22.86
CA ASN A 23 -36.13 1.44 21.84
C ASN A 23 -36.37 2.28 20.58
N GLN A 24 -36.08 3.57 20.67
CA GLN A 24 -35.73 4.31 19.47
C GLN A 24 -34.23 4.09 19.27
N ASN A 25 -33.89 3.09 18.46
CA ASN A 25 -32.58 3.05 17.75
C ASN A 25 -32.51 4.35 16.96
N LEU A 26 -31.85 5.36 17.52
CA LEU A 26 -31.28 6.47 16.75
C LEU A 26 -30.27 5.87 15.81
N SER A 27 -30.72 5.52 14.61
CA SER A 27 -29.89 5.26 13.47
C SER A 27 -28.94 6.43 13.33
N LEU A 28 -27.62 6.13 13.43
CA LEU A 28 -26.54 7.06 13.11
C LEU A 28 -26.45 7.21 11.57
N GLU A 29 -27.56 7.52 10.94
CA GLU A 29 -27.65 7.88 9.54
C GLU A 29 -27.25 9.35 9.41
N GLY A 30 -26.09 9.61 8.81
CA GLY A 30 -25.70 10.96 8.43
C GLY A 30 -24.23 11.31 8.54
N ARG A 31 -23.34 10.39 8.95
CA ARG A 31 -21.91 10.66 8.78
C ARG A 31 -21.49 10.22 7.37
N PRO A 32 -21.00 11.12 6.51
CA PRO A 32 -20.45 10.70 5.23
C PRO A 32 -19.39 9.63 5.47
N PRO A 33 -19.26 8.61 4.60
CA PRO A 33 -18.25 7.60 4.75
C PRO A 33 -16.89 8.31 4.90
N ARG A 34 -16.17 8.00 5.98
CA ARG A 34 -14.84 8.57 6.19
C ARG A 34 -14.00 8.14 5.00
N SER A 35 -13.38 9.10 4.33
CA SER A 35 -12.36 8.81 3.33
C SER A 35 -11.36 7.81 3.92
N PRO A 36 -10.88 6.83 3.15
CA PRO A 36 -9.90 5.89 3.64
C PRO A 36 -8.70 6.66 4.21
N GLU A 37 -8.25 6.28 5.39
CA GLU A 37 -7.11 6.89 6.06
C GLU A 37 -6.00 5.85 6.18
N ILE A 38 -4.75 6.27 6.06
CA ILE A 38 -3.57 5.45 6.30
C ILE A 38 -2.81 5.97 7.52
N LYS A 39 -2.06 5.07 8.14
CA LYS A 39 -1.18 5.36 9.26
C LYS A 39 0.26 5.28 8.82
N VAL A 40 0.94 6.42 8.82
CA VAL A 40 2.37 6.51 8.52
C VAL A 40 3.10 6.62 9.86
N ALA A 41 3.89 5.61 10.21
CA ALA A 41 4.56 5.51 11.49
C ALA A 41 6.09 5.53 11.35
N GLY A 42 6.74 6.21 12.28
CA GLY A 42 8.19 6.43 12.31
C GLY A 42 8.62 7.79 11.77
N LEU A 43 9.63 8.39 12.41
CA LEU A 43 10.09 9.75 12.08
C LEU A 43 10.51 9.88 10.60
N SER A 44 11.25 8.90 10.06
CA SER A 44 11.70 8.92 8.66
C SER A 44 10.52 8.94 7.68
N ALA A 45 9.54 8.05 7.87
CA ALA A 45 8.36 7.95 7.03
C ALA A 45 7.48 9.21 7.11
N VAL A 46 7.25 9.72 8.33
CA VAL A 46 6.50 10.96 8.55
C VAL A 46 7.22 12.15 7.93
N SER A 47 8.55 12.24 8.07
CA SER A 47 9.35 13.30 7.44
C SER A 47 9.25 13.27 5.92
N ALA A 48 9.32 12.09 5.30
CA ALA A 48 9.15 11.94 3.85
C ALA A 48 7.76 12.40 3.40
N LEU A 49 6.71 11.98 4.12
CA LEU A 49 5.34 12.41 3.85
C LEU A 49 5.19 13.95 3.93
N PHE A 50 5.71 14.58 4.99
CA PHE A 50 5.65 16.04 5.14
C PHE A 50 6.44 16.79 4.06
N LYS A 51 7.53 16.21 3.55
CA LYS A 51 8.32 16.80 2.44
C LYS A 51 7.63 16.63 1.09
N ALA A 52 7.09 15.44 0.81
CA ALA A 52 6.56 15.11 -0.50
C ALA A 52 5.09 15.55 -0.69
N ALA A 53 4.25 15.41 0.35
CA ALA A 53 2.82 15.63 0.24
C ALA A 53 2.18 16.06 1.58
N PRO A 54 2.55 17.23 2.15
CA PRO A 54 2.06 17.68 3.45
C PRO A 54 0.54 17.86 3.49
N ASP A 55 -0.08 18.14 2.34
CA ASP A 55 -1.53 18.33 2.26
C ASP A 55 -2.30 17.04 2.55
N ARG A 56 -1.72 15.87 2.32
CA ARG A 56 -2.30 14.58 2.66
C ARG A 56 -2.37 14.32 4.17
N VAL A 57 -1.53 14.96 4.98
CA VAL A 57 -1.53 14.78 6.43
C VAL A 57 -2.81 15.35 7.03
N LEU A 58 -3.55 14.52 7.73
CA LEU A 58 -4.78 14.86 8.42
C LEU A 58 -4.57 15.15 9.91
N ARG A 59 -3.74 14.34 10.58
CA ARG A 59 -3.44 14.44 12.02
C ARG A 59 -2.01 13.99 12.29
N LEU A 60 -1.36 14.59 13.29
CA LEU A 60 -0.01 14.22 13.73
C LEU A 60 -0.02 13.90 15.23
N PHE A 61 0.63 12.79 15.60
CA PHE A 61 0.82 12.36 16.98
C PHE A 61 2.29 12.05 17.24
N TYR A 62 2.81 12.43 18.39
CA TYR A 62 4.21 12.22 18.72
C TYR A 62 4.41 12.09 20.23
N ASP A 63 5.47 11.41 20.65
CA ASP A 63 5.91 11.33 22.03
C ASP A 63 6.81 12.51 22.44
N ASP A 64 7.12 12.60 23.73
CA ASP A 64 7.94 13.70 24.23
C ASP A 64 9.37 13.71 23.69
N LYS A 65 9.92 12.54 23.36
CA LYS A 65 11.29 12.40 22.85
C LYS A 65 11.47 13.05 21.48
N HIS A 66 10.42 13.03 20.64
CA HIS A 66 10.46 13.57 19.27
C HIS A 66 9.93 15.00 19.15
N ARG A 67 9.69 15.67 20.29
CA ARG A 67 9.11 17.03 20.29
C ARG A 67 9.91 18.03 19.47
N VAL A 68 11.23 17.95 19.53
CA VAL A 68 12.13 18.87 18.79
C VAL A 68 12.09 18.58 17.30
N GLU A 69 12.25 17.31 16.93
CA GLU A 69 12.31 16.86 15.53
C GLU A 69 11.01 17.13 14.75
N VAL A 70 9.86 17.08 15.43
CA VAL A 70 8.55 17.36 14.80
C VAL A 70 8.12 18.82 14.86
N GLY A 71 8.96 19.71 15.38
CA GLY A 71 8.61 21.13 15.58
C GLY A 71 8.10 21.81 14.32
N ASP A 72 8.79 21.65 13.20
CA ASP A 72 8.39 22.22 11.90
C ASP A 72 7.08 21.61 11.39
N PHE A 73 6.86 20.32 11.61
CA PHE A 73 5.61 19.65 11.25
C PHE A 73 4.44 20.20 12.07
N CYS A 74 4.63 20.40 13.38
CA CYS A 74 3.62 21.03 14.24
C CYS A 74 3.31 22.47 13.79
N ALA A 75 4.31 23.25 13.41
CA ALA A 75 4.12 24.59 12.89
C ALA A 75 3.31 24.60 11.59
N LEU A 76 3.57 23.64 10.68
CA LEU A 76 2.79 23.48 9.45
C LEU A 76 1.34 23.08 9.74
N MET A 77 1.14 22.07 10.64
CA MET A 77 -0.18 21.64 11.06
C MET A 77 -0.99 22.80 11.67
N ALA A 78 -0.36 23.62 12.49
CA ALA A 78 -1.00 24.81 13.08
C ALA A 78 -1.43 25.81 11.99
N ARG A 79 -0.56 26.13 11.03
CA ARG A 79 -0.87 27.04 9.91
C ARG A 79 -2.05 26.55 9.06
N THR A 80 -2.12 25.23 8.85
CA THR A 80 -3.18 24.58 8.05
C THR A 80 -4.40 24.21 8.88
N ARG A 81 -4.44 24.56 10.18
CA ARG A 81 -5.52 24.27 11.13
C ARG A 81 -5.84 22.77 11.22
N LYS A 82 -4.83 21.93 11.08
CA LYS A 82 -4.94 20.48 11.23
C LYS A 82 -4.52 20.05 12.64
N PRO A 83 -5.16 19.05 13.25
CA PRO A 83 -4.86 18.64 14.62
C PRO A 83 -3.51 17.94 14.73
N TYR A 84 -2.77 18.31 15.78
CA TYR A 84 -1.57 17.62 16.22
C TYR A 84 -1.52 17.55 17.74
N ARG A 85 -0.95 16.48 18.30
CA ARG A 85 -0.95 16.27 19.72
C ARG A 85 0.23 15.42 20.19
N LYS A 86 0.84 15.84 21.32
CA LYS A 86 1.73 14.99 22.11
C LYS A 86 0.90 13.94 22.84
N VAL A 87 1.33 12.68 22.82
CA VAL A 87 0.66 11.56 23.48
C VAL A 87 1.69 10.59 24.08
N GLU A 88 1.25 9.77 25.03
CA GLU A 88 2.09 8.72 25.61
C GLU A 88 2.27 7.53 24.66
N GLY A 89 3.34 6.75 24.86
CA GLY A 89 3.70 5.64 23.98
C GLY A 89 2.59 4.58 23.80
N GLU A 90 1.83 4.28 24.86
CA GLU A 90 0.70 3.35 24.77
C GLU A 90 -0.45 3.90 23.90
N GLU A 91 -0.72 5.19 23.99
CA GLU A 91 -1.71 5.82 23.13
C GLU A 91 -1.23 5.87 21.68
N LEU A 92 0.07 6.15 21.45
CA LEU A 92 0.71 6.10 20.14
C LEU A 92 0.58 4.70 19.52
N ALA A 93 0.83 3.65 20.29
CA ALA A 93 0.69 2.27 19.83
C ALA A 93 -0.76 1.94 19.41
N ARG A 94 -1.75 2.42 20.18
CA ARG A 94 -3.18 2.26 19.81
C ARG A 94 -3.53 3.03 18.53
N ILE A 95 -3.04 4.25 18.36
CA ILE A 95 -3.25 5.06 17.16
C ILE A 95 -2.59 4.40 15.94
N ALA A 96 -1.33 4.00 16.06
CA ALA A 96 -0.56 3.33 15.01
C ALA A 96 -1.10 1.93 14.65
N GLY A 97 -1.76 1.26 15.61
CA GLY A 97 -2.13 -0.15 15.51
C GLY A 97 -0.91 -1.10 15.60
N THR A 98 0.21 -0.60 16.14
CA THR A 98 1.46 -1.35 16.32
C THR A 98 2.34 -0.69 17.38
N VAL A 99 3.15 -1.50 18.09
CA VAL A 99 4.17 -1.01 19.00
C VAL A 99 5.41 -0.46 18.27
N LEU A 100 5.55 -0.79 16.98
CA LEU A 100 6.67 -0.36 16.12
C LEU A 100 6.36 1.00 15.45
N HIS A 101 6.02 2.00 16.25
CA HIS A 101 5.62 3.32 15.75
C HIS A 101 6.75 4.36 15.76
N GLY A 102 7.91 4.06 16.34
CA GLY A 102 9.07 4.96 16.34
C GLY A 102 8.80 6.36 16.91
N GLY A 103 7.86 6.49 17.84
CA GLY A 103 7.56 7.74 18.56
C GLY A 103 6.78 8.80 17.78
N VAL A 104 6.51 8.62 16.49
CA VAL A 104 5.79 9.59 15.66
C VAL A 104 4.82 8.87 14.72
N VAL A 105 3.58 9.35 14.63
CA VAL A 105 2.53 8.79 13.77
C VAL A 105 1.75 9.91 13.08
N ALA A 106 1.67 9.86 11.77
CA ALA A 106 0.77 10.70 11.00
C ALA A 106 -0.41 9.87 10.47
N ILE A 107 -1.62 10.42 10.59
CA ILE A 107 -2.78 9.91 9.87
C ILE A 107 -2.90 10.75 8.61
N ALA A 108 -2.97 10.09 7.46
CA ALA A 108 -2.95 10.75 6.17
C ALA A 108 -3.99 10.16 5.20
N GLU A 109 -4.31 10.90 4.17
CA GLU A 109 -4.99 10.36 3.00
C GLU A 109 -4.08 9.38 2.27
N PRO A 110 -4.60 8.27 1.72
CA PRO A 110 -3.81 7.37 0.90
C PRO A 110 -3.17 8.13 -0.28
N LYS A 111 -1.99 7.67 -0.70
CA LYS A 111 -1.41 8.16 -1.95
C LYS A 111 -2.31 7.76 -3.12
N ALA A 112 -2.57 8.70 -4.01
CA ALA A 112 -3.32 8.42 -5.21
C ALA A 112 -2.55 7.43 -6.11
N GLU A 113 -3.27 6.46 -6.66
CA GLU A 113 -2.77 5.55 -7.68
C GLU A 113 -3.29 6.02 -9.05
N THR A 114 -2.39 6.28 -9.98
CA THR A 114 -2.77 6.72 -11.33
C THR A 114 -2.95 5.51 -12.24
N HIS A 115 -4.14 5.35 -12.81
CA HIS A 115 -4.37 4.30 -13.80
C HIS A 115 -3.69 4.63 -15.14
N LEU A 116 -2.83 3.72 -15.61
CA LEU A 116 -2.18 3.85 -16.91
C LEU A 116 -3.00 3.19 -18.01
N THR A 117 -3.18 3.91 -19.09
CA THR A 117 -3.56 3.37 -20.39
C THR A 117 -2.33 2.82 -21.11
N LEU A 118 -2.52 2.11 -22.23
CA LEU A 118 -1.42 1.66 -23.09
C LEU A 118 -0.49 2.82 -23.48
N GLU A 119 -1.05 3.93 -23.94
CA GLU A 119 -0.29 5.11 -24.33
C GLU A 119 0.48 5.71 -23.14
N GLY A 120 -0.16 5.79 -21.96
CA GLY A 120 0.49 6.25 -20.72
C GLY A 120 1.66 5.38 -20.32
N LEU A 121 1.51 4.06 -20.41
CA LEU A 121 2.58 3.09 -20.11
C LEU A 121 3.75 3.23 -21.10
N CYS A 122 3.48 3.36 -22.39
CA CYS A 122 4.51 3.58 -23.42
C CYS A 122 5.29 4.88 -23.17
N ARG A 123 4.59 5.98 -22.91
CA ARG A 123 5.23 7.27 -22.60
C ARG A 123 6.10 7.19 -21.35
N LEU A 124 5.62 6.53 -20.30
CA LEU A 124 6.36 6.35 -19.06
C LEU A 124 7.62 5.51 -19.29
N ALA A 125 7.51 4.37 -20.02
CA ALA A 125 8.64 3.50 -20.34
C ALA A 125 9.73 4.22 -21.15
N VAL A 126 9.35 5.01 -22.14
CA VAL A 126 10.29 5.83 -22.92
C VAL A 126 10.98 6.87 -22.04
N LYS A 127 10.24 7.51 -21.13
CA LYS A 127 10.77 8.56 -20.25
C LYS A 127 11.74 8.01 -19.21
N GLU A 128 11.38 6.89 -18.55
CA GLU A 128 12.13 6.35 -17.41
C GLU A 128 13.07 5.20 -17.79
N ARG A 129 13.03 4.72 -19.02
CA ARG A 129 13.85 3.66 -19.60
C ARG A 129 13.61 2.28 -18.97
N VAL A 130 13.49 2.19 -17.66
CA VAL A 130 13.20 0.94 -16.93
C VAL A 130 12.05 1.18 -15.97
N LEU A 131 11.03 0.31 -16.04
CA LEU A 131 9.89 0.32 -15.16
C LEU A 131 9.82 -0.96 -14.35
N PHE A 132 9.50 -0.86 -13.06
CA PHE A 132 9.23 -2.00 -12.19
C PHE A 132 7.72 -2.18 -12.02
N LEU A 133 7.25 -3.40 -12.33
CA LEU A 133 5.85 -3.77 -12.25
C LEU A 133 5.67 -5.00 -11.38
N LEU A 134 4.81 -4.91 -10.37
CA LEU A 134 4.45 -5.99 -9.48
C LEU A 134 3.18 -6.67 -9.96
N ASP A 135 3.24 -8.00 -10.13
CA ASP A 135 2.11 -8.82 -10.54
C ASP A 135 1.86 -9.95 -9.54
N GLY A 136 0.95 -9.69 -8.61
CA GLY A 136 0.58 -10.66 -7.57
C GLY A 136 1.49 -10.69 -6.35
N VAL A 137 2.36 -9.69 -6.13
CA VAL A 137 3.13 -9.56 -4.87
C VAL A 137 2.13 -9.35 -3.73
N GLY A 138 1.83 -10.43 -3.00
CA GLY A 138 0.73 -10.49 -2.04
C GLY A 138 1.07 -9.95 -0.66
N ASN A 139 2.34 -9.94 -0.28
CA ASN A 139 2.77 -9.46 1.03
C ASN A 139 3.02 -7.94 1.01
N PRO A 140 2.24 -7.14 1.77
CA PRO A 140 2.44 -5.69 1.83
C PRO A 140 3.82 -5.28 2.38
N HIS A 141 4.48 -6.13 3.17
CA HIS A 141 5.86 -5.88 3.61
C HIS A 141 6.83 -5.93 2.42
N ASN A 142 6.64 -6.86 1.47
CA ASN A 142 7.47 -6.91 0.27
C ASN A 142 7.22 -5.69 -0.63
N VAL A 143 5.95 -5.27 -0.79
CA VAL A 143 5.64 -4.03 -1.52
C VAL A 143 6.36 -2.82 -0.90
N GLY A 144 6.31 -2.68 0.43
CA GLY A 144 7.02 -1.61 1.15
C GLY A 144 8.53 -1.68 0.97
N ALA A 145 9.14 -2.88 1.10
CA ALA A 145 10.58 -3.08 0.94
C ALA A 145 11.06 -2.81 -0.51
N ILE A 146 10.26 -3.22 -1.51
CA ILE A 146 10.52 -2.88 -2.91
C ILE A 146 10.48 -1.37 -3.11
N ALA A 147 9.44 -0.70 -2.65
CA ALA A 147 9.31 0.75 -2.77
C ALA A 147 10.47 1.49 -2.09
N ARG A 148 10.92 1.02 -0.91
CA ARG A 148 12.10 1.57 -0.23
C ARG A 148 13.36 1.43 -1.08
N SER A 149 13.61 0.25 -1.64
CA SER A 149 14.78 -0.02 -2.47
C SER A 149 14.76 0.82 -3.76
N LEU A 150 13.63 0.88 -4.44
CA LEU A 150 13.46 1.69 -5.64
C LEU A 150 13.73 3.18 -5.35
N ALA A 151 13.11 3.73 -4.31
CA ALA A 151 13.33 5.13 -3.93
C ALA A 151 14.78 5.40 -3.52
N PHE A 152 15.43 4.47 -2.79
CA PHE A 152 16.83 4.59 -2.38
C PHE A 152 17.76 4.66 -3.59
N PHE A 153 17.51 3.86 -4.62
CA PHE A 153 18.30 3.85 -5.85
C PHE A 153 17.88 4.91 -6.88
N GLY A 154 16.96 5.81 -6.52
CA GLY A 154 16.59 6.97 -7.35
C GLY A 154 15.52 6.69 -8.42
N TRP A 155 14.91 5.52 -8.42
CA TRP A 155 13.74 5.23 -9.24
C TRP A 155 12.56 6.10 -8.85
N ARG A 156 11.70 6.43 -9.81
CA ARG A 156 10.62 7.42 -9.62
C ARG A 156 9.23 6.83 -9.67
N SER A 157 9.08 5.60 -10.19
CA SER A 157 7.79 4.98 -10.38
C SER A 157 7.75 3.54 -9.87
N LEU A 158 6.56 3.10 -9.48
CA LEU A 158 6.23 1.70 -9.18
C LEU A 158 4.86 1.42 -9.76
N ILE A 159 4.76 0.34 -10.54
CA ILE A 159 3.51 -0.06 -11.18
C ILE A 159 2.96 -1.31 -10.48
N LEU A 160 1.68 -1.31 -10.17
CA LEU A 160 0.95 -2.45 -9.59
C LEU A 160 -0.05 -2.96 -10.62
N SER A 161 -0.14 -4.29 -10.78
CA SER A 161 -1.17 -4.90 -11.62
C SER A 161 -2.53 -4.95 -10.92
N ASP A 162 -3.56 -5.32 -11.67
CA ASP A 162 -4.89 -5.64 -11.16
C ASP A 162 -5.04 -7.11 -10.74
N HIS A 163 -3.92 -7.82 -10.57
CA HIS A 163 -3.94 -9.20 -10.08
C HIS A 163 -4.66 -9.30 -8.73
N PRO A 164 -5.62 -10.23 -8.53
CA PRO A 164 -6.40 -10.32 -7.29
C PRO A 164 -5.56 -10.49 -6.02
N GLY A 165 -4.39 -11.11 -6.14
CA GLY A 165 -3.43 -11.29 -5.03
C GLY A 165 -2.47 -10.13 -4.84
N GLN A 166 -2.54 -9.05 -5.65
CA GLN A 166 -1.62 -7.92 -5.51
C GLN A 166 -1.95 -7.10 -4.26
N ALA A 167 -1.00 -7.00 -3.33
CA ALA A 167 -1.15 -6.14 -2.16
C ALA A 167 -1.20 -4.66 -2.56
N GLY A 168 -2.08 -3.92 -1.90
CA GLY A 168 -2.18 -2.47 -2.02
C GLY A 168 -1.26 -1.72 -1.05
N LEU A 169 -1.38 -0.39 -1.06
CA LEU A 169 -0.63 0.52 -0.20
C LEU A 169 -1.25 0.60 1.20
N SER A 170 -1.01 -0.42 2.01
CA SER A 170 -1.52 -0.51 3.39
C SER A 170 -0.58 0.16 4.41
N ASP A 171 -1.06 0.34 5.65
CA ASP A 171 -0.24 0.81 6.79
C ASP A 171 1.06 0.01 6.96
N ALA A 172 0.99 -1.31 6.70
CA ALA A 172 2.16 -2.19 6.77
C ALA A 172 3.19 -1.88 5.65
N ALA A 173 2.72 -1.61 4.43
CA ALA A 173 3.58 -1.21 3.32
C ALA A 173 4.25 0.14 3.59
N TYR A 174 3.50 1.14 4.08
CA TYR A 174 4.07 2.45 4.45
C TYR A 174 5.13 2.35 5.54
N ARG A 175 4.88 1.52 6.56
CA ARG A 175 5.84 1.34 7.66
C ARG A 175 7.16 0.76 7.17
N VAL A 176 7.12 -0.28 6.32
CA VAL A 176 8.34 -0.93 5.79
C VAL A 176 9.04 -0.07 4.75
N ALA A 177 8.29 0.70 3.99
CA ALA A 177 8.84 1.61 2.97
C ALA A 177 9.65 2.76 3.59
N GLU A 178 9.45 3.10 4.87
CA GLU A 178 10.15 4.20 5.59
C GLU A 178 10.22 5.51 4.78
N GLY A 179 9.11 5.85 4.11
CA GLY A 179 8.98 7.03 3.24
C GLY A 179 9.23 6.77 1.76
N GLY A 180 9.74 5.61 1.37
CA GLY A 180 9.98 5.26 -0.04
C GLY A 180 8.74 5.40 -0.92
N LEU A 181 7.56 5.02 -0.41
CA LEU A 181 6.30 5.18 -1.14
C LEU A 181 5.95 6.64 -1.45
N ASP A 182 6.37 7.59 -0.61
CA ASP A 182 6.09 9.01 -0.83
C ASP A 182 7.03 9.63 -1.86
N HIS A 183 8.18 9.00 -2.12
CA HIS A 183 9.13 9.40 -3.17
C HIS A 183 8.82 8.81 -4.56
N LEU A 184 7.94 7.81 -4.66
CA LEU A 184 7.58 7.16 -5.92
C LEU A 184 6.22 7.64 -6.42
N GLU A 185 6.04 7.80 -7.71
CA GLU A 185 4.72 7.83 -8.35
C GLU A 185 4.18 6.40 -8.45
N ILE A 186 2.95 6.21 -7.97
CA ILE A 186 2.33 4.88 -7.96
C ILE A 186 1.31 4.79 -9.08
N TYR A 187 1.52 3.81 -9.92
CA TYR A 187 0.66 3.54 -11.05
C TYR A 187 -0.06 2.21 -10.90
N ARG A 188 -1.19 2.08 -11.57
CA ARG A 188 -1.94 0.83 -11.66
C ARG A 188 -2.31 0.53 -13.10
N VAL A 189 -2.15 -0.74 -13.48
CA VAL A 189 -2.55 -1.23 -14.81
C VAL A 189 -3.63 -2.30 -14.68
N LYS A 190 -4.52 -2.34 -15.66
CA LYS A 190 -5.54 -3.38 -15.81
C LYS A 190 -5.26 -4.24 -17.04
N GLU A 191 -5.81 -5.46 -17.05
CA GLU A 191 -5.62 -6.39 -18.16
C GLU A 191 -4.16 -6.56 -18.55
N LEU A 192 -3.28 -6.77 -17.53
CA LEU A 192 -1.83 -6.73 -17.67
C LEU A 192 -1.33 -7.49 -18.90
N ARG A 193 -1.78 -8.75 -19.10
CA ARG A 193 -1.34 -9.56 -20.23
C ARG A 193 -1.58 -8.88 -21.57
N ARG A 194 -2.75 -8.27 -21.76
CA ARG A 194 -3.12 -7.54 -22.99
C ARG A 194 -2.23 -6.31 -23.21
N LEU A 195 -1.96 -5.55 -22.14
CA LEU A 195 -1.07 -4.41 -22.21
C LEU A 195 0.36 -4.81 -22.59
N LEU A 196 0.90 -5.87 -21.96
CA LEU A 196 2.25 -6.36 -22.27
C LEU A 196 2.38 -6.83 -23.73
N MET A 197 1.38 -7.48 -24.29
CA MET A 197 1.38 -7.83 -25.71
C MET A 197 1.38 -6.60 -26.62
N ALA A 198 0.69 -5.55 -26.22
CA ALA A 198 0.54 -4.34 -27.04
C ALA A 198 1.78 -3.42 -27.01
N VAL A 199 2.59 -3.46 -25.95
CA VAL A 199 3.82 -2.61 -25.83
C VAL A 199 5.03 -3.19 -26.56
N LYS A 200 5.05 -4.48 -26.90
CA LYS A 200 6.19 -5.21 -27.48
C LYS A 200 6.89 -4.55 -28.67
N PRO A 201 6.23 -3.85 -29.59
CA PRO A 201 6.94 -3.25 -30.72
C PRO A 201 8.00 -2.20 -30.36
N GLY A 202 8.11 -1.81 -29.10
CA GLY A 202 9.08 -0.76 -28.71
C GLY A 202 9.57 -0.84 -27.27
N ILE A 203 9.10 -1.82 -26.49
CA ILE A 203 9.42 -1.98 -25.07
C ILE A 203 9.67 -3.45 -24.80
N GLU A 204 10.83 -3.77 -24.24
CA GLU A 204 11.20 -5.12 -23.84
C GLU A 204 10.54 -5.51 -22.52
N VAL A 205 9.84 -6.63 -22.51
CA VAL A 205 9.15 -7.16 -21.34
C VAL A 205 9.97 -8.29 -20.73
N ILE A 206 10.44 -8.09 -19.49
CA ILE A 206 11.32 -9.02 -18.79
C ILE A 206 10.61 -9.56 -17.55
N GLY A 207 10.36 -10.86 -17.52
CA GLY A 207 9.78 -11.55 -16.37
C GLY A 207 10.85 -12.16 -15.48
N THR A 208 10.79 -11.91 -14.15
CA THR A 208 11.61 -12.67 -13.20
C THR A 208 11.05 -14.07 -13.02
N ALA A 209 11.88 -15.09 -13.24
CA ALA A 209 11.46 -16.49 -13.16
C ALA A 209 12.62 -17.40 -12.73
N LEU A 210 12.29 -18.57 -12.19
CA LEU A 210 13.24 -19.64 -11.96
C LEU A 210 13.53 -20.37 -13.29
N GLY A 211 14.80 -20.75 -13.52
CA GLY A 211 15.19 -21.50 -14.71
C GLY A 211 15.15 -20.70 -16.03
N GLY A 212 15.11 -19.37 -15.93
CA GLY A 212 15.36 -18.49 -17.08
C GLY A 212 16.84 -18.36 -17.40
N ASP A 213 17.15 -17.58 -18.43
CA ASP A 213 18.54 -17.29 -18.78
C ASP A 213 19.20 -16.46 -17.68
N PRO A 214 20.43 -16.82 -17.24
CA PRO A 214 21.22 -15.97 -16.37
C PRO A 214 21.59 -14.71 -17.14
N LEU A 215 20.92 -13.61 -16.87
CA LEU A 215 21.17 -12.35 -17.56
C LEU A 215 22.31 -11.58 -16.90
N SER A 216 23.19 -11.04 -17.73
CA SER A 216 24.12 -10.00 -17.31
C SER A 216 23.36 -8.70 -17.11
N LEU A 217 23.32 -8.19 -15.88
CA LEU A 217 22.72 -6.89 -15.56
C LEU A 217 23.39 -5.76 -16.35
N ASP A 218 24.70 -5.86 -16.58
CA ASP A 218 25.46 -4.89 -17.37
C ASP A 218 24.96 -4.79 -18.81
N ARG A 219 24.63 -5.93 -19.44
CA ARG A 219 24.04 -5.96 -20.78
C ARG A 219 22.67 -5.29 -20.82
N LEU A 220 21.82 -5.58 -19.83
CA LEU A 220 20.49 -4.94 -19.72
C LEU A 220 20.59 -3.43 -19.49
N ALA A 221 21.55 -3.00 -18.67
CA ALA A 221 21.76 -1.59 -18.38
C ALA A 221 22.25 -0.80 -19.59
N GLN A 222 23.08 -1.42 -20.46
CA GLN A 222 23.65 -0.80 -21.68
C GLN A 222 22.68 -0.81 -22.87
N ASP A 223 21.70 -1.70 -22.87
CA ASP A 223 20.73 -1.79 -23.97
C ASP A 223 19.77 -0.57 -23.97
N PRO A 224 19.72 0.20 -25.07
CA PRO A 224 18.91 1.41 -25.14
C PRO A 224 17.39 1.18 -25.23
N VAL A 225 16.91 -0.04 -25.42
CA VAL A 225 15.48 -0.33 -25.48
C VAL A 225 14.81 -0.12 -24.12
N PRO A 226 13.70 0.60 -24.02
CA PRO A 226 12.93 0.71 -22.78
C PRO A 226 12.47 -0.65 -22.27
N LYS A 227 12.45 -0.85 -20.95
CA LYS A 227 12.18 -2.16 -20.32
C LYS A 227 11.08 -2.09 -19.28
N ILE A 228 10.30 -3.16 -19.17
CA ILE A 228 9.39 -3.40 -18.05
C ILE A 228 9.86 -4.67 -17.34
N ILE A 229 10.29 -4.52 -16.09
CA ILE A 229 10.71 -5.62 -15.22
C ILE A 229 9.50 -6.08 -14.40
N LEU A 230 9.08 -7.34 -14.61
CA LEU A 230 7.97 -7.95 -13.88
C LEU A 230 8.47 -8.74 -12.68
N LEU A 231 7.90 -8.46 -11.52
CA LEU A 231 8.14 -9.15 -10.27
C LEU A 231 6.84 -9.84 -9.85
N GLY A 232 6.88 -11.16 -9.67
CA GLY A 232 5.72 -11.98 -9.37
C GLY A 232 5.50 -12.29 -7.90
N HIS A 233 4.50 -13.11 -7.63
CA HIS A 233 4.16 -13.62 -6.30
C HIS A 233 5.35 -14.36 -5.66
N GLU A 234 5.47 -14.26 -4.34
CA GLU A 234 6.62 -14.76 -3.57
C GLU A 234 6.83 -16.28 -3.70
N GLU A 235 5.76 -17.05 -3.76
CA GLU A 235 5.81 -18.51 -3.81
C GLU A 235 5.64 -19.06 -5.22
N THR A 236 4.70 -18.52 -5.99
CA THR A 236 4.32 -19.04 -7.30
C THR A 236 4.97 -18.31 -8.48
N GLY A 237 5.62 -17.17 -8.22
CA GLY A 237 6.22 -16.33 -9.26
C GLY A 237 5.18 -15.66 -10.16
N LEU A 238 5.56 -15.37 -11.37
CA LEU A 238 4.67 -14.89 -12.43
C LEU A 238 3.85 -16.04 -13.02
N SER A 239 2.60 -15.78 -13.34
CA SER A 239 1.75 -16.78 -13.99
C SER A 239 2.31 -17.19 -15.35
N LYS A 240 2.02 -18.44 -15.78
CA LYS A 240 2.41 -18.92 -17.11
C LYS A 240 1.95 -17.97 -18.20
N GLY A 241 0.70 -17.47 -18.13
CA GLY A 241 0.14 -16.56 -19.12
C GLY A 241 0.89 -15.23 -19.23
N ILE A 242 1.52 -14.75 -18.15
CA ILE A 242 2.40 -13.58 -18.16
C ILE A 242 3.79 -13.95 -18.67
N LEU A 243 4.38 -15.07 -18.23
CA LEU A 243 5.68 -15.53 -18.72
C LEU A 243 5.70 -15.81 -20.22
N ASP A 244 4.58 -16.26 -20.79
CA ASP A 244 4.47 -16.55 -22.23
C ASP A 244 4.45 -15.26 -23.09
N VAL A 245 4.19 -14.11 -22.50
CA VAL A 245 4.25 -12.82 -23.19
C VAL A 245 5.51 -12.01 -22.85
N CYS A 246 6.39 -12.49 -21.99
CA CYS A 246 7.70 -11.89 -21.77
C CYS A 246 8.63 -12.14 -22.98
N ASP A 247 9.46 -11.17 -23.29
CA ASP A 247 10.52 -11.31 -24.31
C ASP A 247 11.73 -12.04 -23.72
N LEU A 248 12.02 -11.79 -22.44
CA LEU A 248 13.06 -12.45 -21.69
C LEU A 248 12.56 -12.96 -20.34
N ARG A 249 13.18 -14.04 -19.86
CA ARG A 249 12.97 -14.58 -18.52
C ARG A 249 14.27 -14.46 -17.73
N LEU A 250 14.29 -13.57 -16.76
CA LEU A 250 15.48 -13.29 -15.96
C LEU A 250 15.53 -14.20 -14.73
N THR A 251 16.65 -14.89 -14.58
CA THR A 251 17.01 -15.59 -13.34
C THR A 251 18.26 -14.97 -12.73
N LEU A 252 18.22 -14.61 -11.45
CA LEU A 252 19.41 -14.24 -10.71
C LEU A 252 20.22 -15.49 -10.40
N PRO A 253 21.51 -15.55 -10.80
CA PRO A 253 22.34 -16.71 -10.52
C PRO A 253 22.60 -16.82 -9.01
N GLY A 254 22.45 -18.03 -8.48
CA GLY A 254 22.73 -18.37 -7.09
C GLY A 254 23.60 -19.61 -6.99
N SER A 255 24.01 -19.98 -5.77
CA SER A 255 24.81 -21.18 -5.50
C SER A 255 24.05 -22.50 -5.70
N GLY A 256 22.72 -22.44 -5.85
CA GLY A 256 21.84 -23.61 -5.86
C GLY A 256 21.43 -24.14 -4.47
N ALA A 257 21.97 -23.56 -3.38
CA ALA A 257 21.61 -23.96 -2.03
C ALA A 257 20.17 -23.58 -1.66
N LEU A 258 19.64 -22.52 -2.26
CA LEU A 258 18.25 -22.07 -2.13
C LEU A 258 17.63 -21.94 -3.51
N GLN A 259 16.33 -22.19 -3.61
CA GLN A 259 15.61 -22.15 -4.87
C GLN A 259 15.44 -20.72 -5.40
N SER A 260 15.20 -19.75 -4.52
CA SER A 260 14.93 -18.36 -4.89
C SER A 260 15.33 -17.39 -3.78
N LEU A 261 15.42 -16.11 -4.15
CA LEU A 261 15.49 -15.00 -3.22
C LEU A 261 14.08 -14.44 -2.94
N ASN A 262 13.94 -13.77 -1.80
CA ASN A 262 12.76 -12.95 -1.55
C ASN A 262 12.60 -11.91 -2.66
N VAL A 263 11.36 -11.67 -3.10
CA VAL A 263 11.04 -10.76 -4.21
C VAL A 263 11.55 -9.34 -3.99
N SER A 264 11.59 -8.86 -2.74
CA SER A 264 12.13 -7.53 -2.43
C SER A 264 13.66 -7.47 -2.55
N ALA A 265 14.35 -8.56 -2.21
CA ALA A 265 15.80 -8.67 -2.43
C ALA A 265 16.11 -8.73 -3.94
N THR A 266 15.33 -9.50 -4.69
CA THR A 266 15.42 -9.54 -6.16
C THR A 266 15.22 -8.14 -6.75
N ALA A 267 14.20 -7.42 -6.33
CA ALA A 267 13.95 -6.05 -6.77
C ALA A 267 15.12 -5.10 -6.44
N ALA A 268 15.72 -5.22 -5.26
CA ALA A 268 16.85 -4.39 -4.86
C ALA A 268 18.11 -4.63 -5.72
N ILE A 269 18.41 -5.90 -6.04
CA ILE A 269 19.53 -6.26 -6.92
C ILE A 269 19.31 -5.71 -8.33
N LEU A 270 18.11 -5.85 -8.88
CA LEU A 270 17.76 -5.34 -10.20
C LEU A 270 17.78 -3.80 -10.21
N ALA A 271 17.23 -3.17 -9.18
CA ALA A 271 17.23 -1.72 -9.06
C ALA A 271 18.64 -1.14 -8.98
N TYR A 272 19.56 -1.79 -8.29
CA TYR A 272 20.96 -1.40 -8.24
C TYR A 272 21.67 -1.66 -9.57
N GLY A 273 21.54 -2.87 -10.13
CA GLY A 273 22.26 -3.26 -11.34
C GLY A 273 21.80 -2.54 -12.61
N LEU A 274 20.60 -1.97 -12.61
CA LEU A 274 20.05 -1.21 -13.73
C LEU A 274 20.17 0.32 -13.54
N GLN A 275 20.80 0.78 -12.44
CA GLN A 275 21.16 2.19 -12.30
C GLN A 275 22.07 2.61 -13.47
N GLY A 276 21.82 3.78 -14.04
CA GLY A 276 22.57 4.27 -15.19
C GLY A 276 21.91 3.96 -16.55
N SER A 277 20.80 3.20 -16.55
CA SER A 277 19.92 3.06 -17.72
C SER A 277 18.94 4.24 -17.85
N THR A 278 18.94 5.18 -16.88
CA THR A 278 18.04 6.35 -16.79
C THR A 278 18.67 7.61 -17.35
#